data_2f60b4e16b5b54a9f239754ccfd26710
#
_entry.id   2f60b4e16b5b54a9f239754ccfd26710
#
_cell.length_a   1.000
_cell.length_b   1.000
_cell.length_c   1.000
_cell.angle_alpha   90.00
_cell.angle_beta   90.00
_cell.angle_gamma   90.00
#
_symmetry.space_group_name_H-M   'P 1'
#
loop_
_entity.id
_entity.type
_entity.pdbx_description
1 polymer ?
#
loop_
_entity_poly.entity_id
_entity_poly.type
_entity_poly.pdbx_seq_one_letter_code
_entity_poly.pdbx_strand_id
1 'polypeptide(L)'
;RLMETAAKQLEPEGYFKEDVGAFWEILETRPYMRVCYTYFDALISCGMMHRAIGEGQRLLELCENDNLGVRYQLMHLYAYMEDEMHALALHKQFDSYEETQMLLPLAVLYYKLNQFDKAEDYIKRLSAANKDAKKFLRAAAQERLEDYFDQLNPFGYQPFTMEELLEELMKSSYLFDSVPYFFAWANSCLRAQTTAKKKAAGKAGSNKKL
;
A
#
# COMPACT_ATOMS: atom_id res chain seq x y z
N ARG A 1 5.88 27.72 -2.03
CA ARG A 1 6.31 28.88 -1.22
C ARG A 1 6.93 28.43 0.11
N LEU A 2 6.23 27.59 0.93
CA LEU A 2 6.75 27.13 2.23
C LEU A 2 7.96 26.19 2.05
N MET A 3 7.88 25.25 1.10
CA MET A 3 8.99 24.36 0.72
C MET A 3 10.20 25.13 0.20
N GLU A 4 10.00 26.11 -0.67
CA GLU A 4 11.08 26.96 -1.20
C GLU A 4 11.77 27.75 -0.08
N THR A 5 11.01 28.26 0.89
CA THR A 5 11.57 28.97 2.04
C THR A 5 12.39 28.02 2.91
N ALA A 6 11.88 26.82 3.17
CA ALA A 6 12.59 25.81 3.96
C ALA A 6 13.85 25.29 3.23
N ALA A 7 13.79 25.09 1.90
CA ALA A 7 14.95 24.71 1.11
C ALA A 7 16.07 25.77 1.17
N LYS A 8 15.73 27.05 1.03
CA LYS A 8 16.70 28.16 1.10
C LYS A 8 17.44 28.25 2.44
N GLN A 9 16.85 27.74 3.51
CA GLN A 9 17.53 27.69 4.82
C GLN A 9 18.59 26.58 4.88
N LEU A 10 18.42 25.51 4.12
CA LEU A 10 19.32 24.35 4.09
C LEU A 10 20.40 24.45 3.00
N GLU A 11 20.14 25.22 1.91
CA GLU A 11 21.07 25.38 0.79
C GLU A 11 22.49 25.82 1.20
N PRO A 12 22.68 26.80 2.10
CA PRO A 12 24.02 27.26 2.49
C PRO A 12 24.86 26.20 3.19
N GLU A 13 24.21 25.25 3.85
CA GLU A 13 24.87 24.19 4.63
C GLU A 13 25.31 22.99 3.77
N GLY A 14 24.97 22.96 2.48
CA GLY A 14 25.40 21.94 1.55
C GLY A 14 24.61 20.63 1.55
N TYR A 15 23.61 20.48 2.40
CA TYR A 15 22.84 19.22 2.55
C TYR A 15 22.32 18.63 1.25
N PHE A 16 21.83 19.46 0.33
CA PHE A 16 21.34 19.00 -0.99
C PHE A 16 22.42 18.51 -1.95
N LYS A 17 23.70 18.55 -1.56
CA LYS A 17 24.81 18.04 -2.37
C LYS A 17 25.49 16.86 -1.72
N GLU A 18 25.61 16.87 -0.41
CA GLU A 18 26.45 15.93 0.33
C GLU A 18 25.64 14.84 1.04
N ASP A 19 24.37 15.13 1.40
CA ASP A 19 23.57 14.29 2.29
C ASP A 19 22.27 13.78 1.63
N VAL A 20 22.14 13.85 0.32
CA VAL A 20 21.00 13.25 -0.40
C VAL A 20 20.94 11.75 -0.12
N GLY A 21 19.78 11.26 0.25
CA GLY A 21 19.57 9.88 0.71
C GLY A 21 19.47 9.74 2.22
N ALA A 22 20.08 10.65 3.00
CA ALA A 22 20.17 10.58 4.46
C ALA A 22 19.43 11.70 5.21
N PHE A 23 18.54 12.43 4.55
CA PHE A 23 17.88 13.63 5.09
C PHE A 23 17.10 13.41 6.39
N TRP A 24 16.59 12.19 6.62
CA TRP A 24 15.91 11.90 7.88
C TRP A 24 16.89 11.62 9.03
N GLU A 25 18.11 11.24 8.74
CA GLU A 25 19.12 10.94 9.76
C GLU A 25 19.67 12.23 10.41
N ILE A 26 19.60 13.35 9.69
CA ILE A 26 20.07 14.68 10.09
C ILE A 26 18.90 15.46 10.73
N LEU A 27 19.11 15.95 11.96
CA LEU A 27 18.05 16.65 12.70
C LEU A 27 17.58 17.94 12.01
N GLU A 28 18.51 18.69 11.44
CA GLU A 28 18.31 19.96 10.80
C GLU A 28 17.45 19.86 9.54
N THR A 29 17.50 18.74 8.83
CA THR A 29 16.75 18.50 7.60
C THR A 29 15.36 17.90 7.83
N ARG A 30 15.08 17.30 8.99
CA ARG A 30 13.78 16.71 9.31
C ARG A 30 12.58 17.66 9.18
N PRO A 31 12.65 18.94 9.60
CA PRO A 31 11.55 19.88 9.39
C PRO A 31 11.21 20.06 7.91
N TYR A 32 12.24 20.11 7.04
CA TYR A 32 12.06 20.18 5.61
C TYR A 32 11.36 18.93 5.06
N MET A 33 11.81 17.75 5.45
CA MET A 33 11.18 16.47 5.06
C MET A 33 9.70 16.41 5.45
N ARG A 34 9.35 16.88 6.65
CA ARG A 34 7.95 16.97 7.10
C ARG A 34 7.11 17.94 6.27
N VAL A 35 7.66 19.08 5.89
CA VAL A 35 6.99 20.04 5.01
C VAL A 35 6.74 19.43 3.63
N CYS A 36 7.73 18.75 3.06
CA CYS A 36 7.61 18.06 1.78
C CYS A 36 6.57 16.94 1.84
N TYR A 37 6.57 16.14 2.92
CA TYR A 37 5.57 15.11 3.14
C TYR A 37 4.15 15.68 3.26
N THR A 38 3.97 16.76 4.01
CA THR A 38 2.67 17.45 4.12
C THR A 38 2.20 17.98 2.75
N TYR A 39 3.14 18.45 1.92
CA TYR A 39 2.82 18.89 0.57
C TYR A 39 2.43 17.72 -0.34
N PHE A 40 3.14 16.60 -0.24
CA PHE A 40 2.81 15.34 -0.91
C PHE A 40 1.38 14.88 -0.60
N ASP A 41 1.03 14.86 0.67
CA ASP A 41 -0.31 14.51 1.18
C ASP A 41 -1.40 15.48 0.65
N ALA A 42 -1.09 16.79 0.64
CA ALA A 42 -1.99 17.81 0.10
C ALA A 42 -2.21 17.64 -1.41
N LEU A 43 -1.19 17.24 -2.16
CA LEU A 43 -1.33 16.96 -3.60
C LEU A 43 -2.27 15.79 -3.85
N ILE A 44 -2.16 14.71 -3.07
CA ILE A 44 -3.07 13.56 -3.13
C ILE A 44 -4.50 14.01 -2.82
N SER A 45 -4.69 14.72 -1.71
CA SER A 45 -6.00 15.22 -1.28
C SER A 45 -6.66 16.16 -2.31
N CYS A 46 -5.85 16.88 -3.10
CA CYS A 46 -6.33 17.74 -4.19
C CYS A 46 -6.51 17.00 -5.53
N GLY A 47 -6.29 15.69 -5.59
CA GLY A 47 -6.37 14.91 -6.83
C GLY A 47 -5.24 15.18 -7.83
N MET A 48 -4.15 15.82 -7.40
CA MET A 48 -3.00 16.15 -8.27
C MET A 48 -2.01 14.97 -8.35
N MET A 49 -2.48 13.79 -8.76
CA MET A 49 -1.79 12.51 -8.64
C MET A 49 -0.41 12.48 -9.32
N HIS A 50 -0.27 13.01 -10.55
CA HIS A 50 1.03 13.08 -11.23
C HIS A 50 2.07 13.91 -10.47
N ARG A 51 1.62 15.04 -9.87
CA ARG A 51 2.50 15.88 -9.07
C ARG A 51 2.85 15.22 -7.74
N ALA A 52 1.91 14.52 -7.15
CA ALA A 52 2.14 13.73 -5.95
C ALA A 52 3.18 12.64 -6.21
N ILE A 53 3.09 11.91 -7.32
CA ILE A 53 4.10 10.91 -7.71
C ILE A 53 5.50 11.55 -7.77
N GLY A 54 5.66 12.68 -8.47
CA GLY A 54 6.95 13.36 -8.55
C GLY A 54 7.50 13.81 -7.19
N GLU A 55 6.64 14.32 -6.31
CA GLU A 55 7.06 14.71 -4.95
C GLU A 55 7.39 13.49 -4.07
N GLY A 56 6.61 12.40 -4.17
CA GLY A 56 6.90 11.16 -3.46
C GLY A 56 8.23 10.53 -3.90
N GLN A 57 8.52 10.49 -5.20
CA GLN A 57 9.81 10.04 -5.73
C GLN A 57 10.96 10.87 -5.16
N ARG A 58 10.81 12.20 -5.16
CA ARG A 58 11.79 13.11 -4.60
C ARG A 58 12.01 12.90 -3.10
N LEU A 59 10.96 12.62 -2.34
CA LEU A 59 11.07 12.29 -0.91
C LEU A 59 11.88 11.01 -0.68
N LEU A 60 11.71 9.98 -1.53
CA LEU A 60 12.51 8.76 -1.47
C LEU A 60 13.97 8.97 -1.88
N GLU A 61 14.23 9.87 -2.85
CA GLU A 61 15.59 10.27 -3.20
C GLU A 61 16.29 10.98 -2.03
N LEU A 62 15.59 11.82 -1.29
CA LEU A 62 16.14 12.54 -0.12
C LEU A 62 16.33 11.63 1.10
N CYS A 63 15.58 10.54 1.20
CA CYS A 63 15.64 9.61 2.33
C CYS A 63 15.43 8.16 1.82
N GLU A 64 16.52 7.48 1.51
CA GLU A 64 16.52 6.12 0.95
C GLU A 64 15.90 5.08 1.91
N ASN A 65 16.04 5.28 3.22
CA ASN A 65 15.46 4.41 4.25
C ASN A 65 13.95 4.57 4.42
N ASP A 66 13.35 5.56 3.75
CA ASP A 66 11.90 5.84 3.79
C ASP A 66 11.29 5.88 5.19
N ASN A 67 11.91 6.62 6.09
CA ASN A 67 11.45 6.76 7.48
C ASN A 67 10.05 7.40 7.60
N LEU A 68 9.53 8.00 6.54
CA LEU A 68 8.19 8.59 6.48
C LEU A 68 7.13 7.65 5.89
N GLY A 69 7.52 6.50 5.36
CA GLY A 69 6.61 5.53 4.75
C GLY A 69 5.99 6.02 3.43
N VAL A 70 6.71 6.86 2.69
CA VAL A 70 6.27 7.43 1.40
C VAL A 70 6.01 6.33 0.37
N ARG A 71 6.80 5.24 0.40
CA ARG A 71 6.68 4.10 -0.52
C ARG A 71 5.27 3.52 -0.56
N TYR A 72 4.57 3.51 0.57
CA TYR A 72 3.23 2.93 0.64
C TYR A 72 2.22 3.77 -0.14
N GLN A 73 2.21 5.08 0.08
CA GLN A 73 1.31 5.95 -0.69
C GLN A 73 1.71 6.03 -2.18
N LEU A 74 3.01 5.99 -2.50
CA LEU A 74 3.47 5.89 -3.89
C LEU A 74 2.97 4.61 -4.56
N MET A 75 2.98 3.47 -3.86
CA MET A 75 2.45 2.21 -4.41
C MET A 75 0.96 2.34 -4.76
N HIS A 76 0.16 2.99 -3.89
CA HIS A 76 -1.25 3.26 -4.18
C HIS A 76 -1.43 4.20 -5.37
N LEU A 77 -0.60 5.22 -5.50
CA LEU A 77 -0.62 6.14 -6.63
C LEU A 77 -0.28 5.43 -7.94
N TYR A 78 0.75 4.58 -7.95
CA TYR A 78 1.09 3.78 -9.14
C TYR A 78 -0.04 2.81 -9.51
N ALA A 79 -0.66 2.16 -8.53
CA ALA A 79 -1.82 1.31 -8.77
C ALA A 79 -3.02 2.09 -9.29
N TYR A 80 -3.27 3.29 -8.78
CA TYR A 80 -4.32 4.18 -9.26
C TYR A 80 -4.09 4.60 -10.72
N MET A 81 -2.85 4.96 -11.06
CA MET A 81 -2.43 5.40 -12.40
C MET A 81 -2.15 4.23 -13.38
N GLU A 82 -2.31 2.98 -12.94
CA GLU A 82 -2.01 1.75 -13.73
C GLU A 82 -0.56 1.65 -14.20
N ASP A 83 0.36 2.23 -13.42
CA ASP A 83 1.79 2.25 -13.72
C ASP A 83 2.49 1.00 -13.16
N GLU A 84 2.37 -0.13 -13.89
CA GLU A 84 2.98 -1.42 -13.52
C GLU A 84 4.50 -1.31 -13.39
N MET A 85 5.14 -0.57 -14.28
CA MET A 85 6.60 -0.48 -14.32
C MET A 85 7.15 0.14 -13.03
N HIS A 86 6.65 1.29 -12.63
CA HIS A 86 7.13 1.97 -11.42
C HIS A 86 6.66 1.26 -10.15
N ALA A 87 5.47 0.66 -10.14
CA ALA A 87 4.99 -0.12 -9.00
C ALA A 87 5.92 -1.32 -8.71
N LEU A 88 6.32 -2.08 -9.74
CA LEU A 88 7.23 -3.20 -9.58
C LEU A 88 8.66 -2.77 -9.24
N ALA A 89 9.13 -1.66 -9.83
CA ALA A 89 10.44 -1.09 -9.49
C ALA A 89 10.49 -0.67 -8.01
N LEU A 90 9.45 0.02 -7.54
CA LEU A 90 9.32 0.41 -6.13
C LEU A 90 9.29 -0.81 -5.20
N HIS A 91 8.48 -1.83 -5.51
CA HIS A 91 8.42 -3.06 -4.71
C HIS A 91 9.79 -3.74 -4.62
N LYS A 92 10.52 -3.82 -5.75
CA LYS A 92 11.87 -4.38 -5.80
C LYS A 92 12.89 -3.53 -5.04
N GLN A 93 12.79 -2.21 -5.06
CA GLN A 93 13.66 -1.29 -4.33
C GLN A 93 13.64 -1.56 -2.82
N PHE A 94 12.49 -1.97 -2.29
CA PHE A 94 12.30 -2.36 -0.90
C PHE A 94 12.25 -3.90 -0.73
N ASP A 95 13.17 -4.61 -1.38
CA ASP A 95 13.42 -6.06 -1.25
C ASP A 95 12.20 -6.97 -1.53
N SER A 96 11.17 -6.44 -2.17
CA SER A 96 9.91 -7.16 -2.47
C SER A 96 9.24 -7.75 -1.22
N TYR A 97 9.30 -7.03 -0.09
CA TYR A 97 8.69 -7.47 1.16
C TYR A 97 7.19 -7.76 1.03
N GLU A 98 6.76 -8.83 1.69
CA GLU A 98 5.36 -9.26 1.75
C GLU A 98 4.56 -8.42 2.77
N GLU A 99 4.53 -7.10 2.55
CA GLU A 99 3.82 -6.14 3.39
C GLU A 99 2.40 -5.91 2.88
N THR A 100 1.44 -5.80 3.79
CA THR A 100 0.02 -5.51 3.47
C THR A 100 -0.10 -4.32 2.52
N GLN A 101 0.61 -3.23 2.86
CA GLN A 101 0.60 -1.93 2.18
C GLN A 101 1.24 -1.95 0.78
N MET A 102 1.97 -3.02 0.43
CA MET A 102 2.48 -3.25 -0.91
C MET A 102 1.60 -4.25 -1.69
N LEU A 103 1.18 -5.33 -1.03
CA LEU A 103 0.47 -6.42 -1.69
C LEU A 103 -0.96 -6.07 -2.08
N LEU A 104 -1.67 -5.30 -1.25
CA LEU A 104 -3.06 -4.92 -1.53
C LEU A 104 -3.16 -4.01 -2.76
N PRO A 105 -2.42 -2.90 -2.87
CA PRO A 105 -2.46 -2.06 -4.07
C PRO A 105 -1.92 -2.77 -5.32
N LEU A 106 -0.94 -3.69 -5.21
CA LEU A 106 -0.51 -4.51 -6.34
C LEU A 106 -1.60 -5.46 -6.83
N ALA A 107 -2.40 -6.02 -5.93
CA ALA A 107 -3.58 -6.81 -6.33
C ALA A 107 -4.61 -5.95 -7.09
N VAL A 108 -4.85 -4.71 -6.62
CA VAL A 108 -5.73 -3.76 -7.30
C VAL A 108 -5.18 -3.37 -8.67
N LEU A 109 -3.89 -3.08 -8.77
CA LEU A 109 -3.22 -2.75 -10.02
C LEU A 109 -3.47 -3.83 -11.09
N TYR A 110 -3.18 -5.08 -10.76
CA TYR A 110 -3.36 -6.18 -11.71
C TYR A 110 -4.83 -6.46 -12.02
N TYR A 111 -5.73 -6.23 -11.08
CA TYR A 111 -7.17 -6.27 -11.34
C TYR A 111 -7.58 -5.20 -12.37
N LYS A 112 -7.11 -3.94 -12.23
CA LYS A 112 -7.37 -2.84 -13.18
C LYS A 112 -6.81 -3.15 -14.57
N LEU A 113 -5.62 -3.76 -14.63
CA LEU A 113 -4.98 -4.18 -15.88
C LEU A 113 -5.62 -5.42 -16.53
N ASN A 114 -6.70 -5.97 -15.96
CA ASN A 114 -7.35 -7.22 -16.37
C ASN A 114 -6.41 -8.45 -16.36
N GLN A 115 -5.33 -8.41 -15.58
CA GLN A 115 -4.40 -9.52 -15.36
C GLN A 115 -4.82 -10.31 -14.11
N PHE A 116 -6.00 -10.95 -14.18
CA PHE A 116 -6.65 -11.55 -13.03
C PHE A 116 -5.84 -12.66 -12.35
N ASP A 117 -5.05 -13.42 -13.09
CA ASP A 117 -4.19 -14.46 -12.51
C ASP A 117 -3.13 -13.86 -11.58
N LYS A 118 -2.49 -12.75 -11.99
CA LYS A 118 -1.54 -12.02 -11.16
C LYS A 118 -2.24 -11.37 -9.97
N ALA A 119 -3.39 -10.74 -10.19
CA ALA A 119 -4.18 -10.15 -9.11
C ALA A 119 -4.55 -11.20 -8.05
N GLU A 120 -5.00 -12.40 -8.47
CA GLU A 120 -5.29 -13.51 -7.58
C GLU A 120 -4.05 -13.98 -6.80
N ASP A 121 -2.88 -14.00 -7.43
CA ASP A 121 -1.64 -14.35 -6.75
C ASP A 121 -1.31 -13.35 -5.64
N TYR A 122 -1.42 -12.04 -5.90
CA TYR A 122 -1.24 -11.02 -4.86
C TYR A 122 -2.27 -11.12 -3.73
N ILE A 123 -3.52 -11.48 -4.02
CA ILE A 123 -4.53 -11.76 -2.97
C ILE A 123 -4.14 -12.98 -2.12
N LYS A 124 -3.55 -14.02 -2.71
CA LYS A 124 -3.03 -15.18 -1.96
C LYS A 124 -1.88 -14.78 -1.05
N ARG A 125 -0.92 -14.03 -1.56
CA ARG A 125 0.22 -13.50 -0.82
C ARG A 125 -0.24 -12.61 0.33
N LEU A 126 -1.13 -11.66 0.08
CA LEU A 126 -1.76 -10.84 1.09
C LEU A 126 -2.43 -11.67 2.19
N SER A 127 -3.17 -12.73 1.80
CA SER A 127 -3.84 -13.63 2.76
C SER A 127 -2.88 -14.51 3.55
N ALA A 128 -1.65 -14.67 3.10
CA ALA A 128 -0.59 -15.34 3.83
C ALA A 128 0.15 -14.39 4.78
N ALA A 129 0.40 -13.16 4.34
CA ALA A 129 1.10 -12.13 5.12
C ALA A 129 0.21 -11.55 6.23
N ASN A 130 -1.03 -11.18 5.93
CA ASN A 130 -1.93 -10.54 6.89
C ASN A 130 -3.00 -11.53 7.39
N LYS A 131 -3.01 -11.81 8.70
CA LYS A 131 -3.90 -12.80 9.33
C LYS A 131 -5.39 -12.48 9.17
N ASP A 132 -5.74 -11.20 9.05
CA ASP A 132 -7.12 -10.73 8.95
C ASP A 132 -7.56 -10.42 7.51
N ALA A 133 -6.68 -10.56 6.50
CA ALA A 133 -6.98 -10.23 5.12
C ALA A 133 -8.24 -10.92 4.58
N LYS A 134 -8.45 -12.21 4.89
CA LYS A 134 -9.66 -12.94 4.48
C LYS A 134 -10.92 -12.40 5.13
N LYS A 135 -10.81 -11.98 6.40
CA LYS A 135 -11.91 -11.39 7.16
C LYS A 135 -12.26 -10.01 6.59
N PHE A 136 -11.21 -9.19 6.34
CA PHE A 136 -11.33 -7.88 5.71
C PHE A 136 -11.99 -7.96 4.33
N LEU A 137 -11.47 -8.78 3.41
CA LEU A 137 -12.01 -8.92 2.04
C LEU A 137 -13.47 -9.41 2.03
N ARG A 138 -13.84 -10.26 2.99
CA ARG A 138 -15.23 -10.68 3.16
C ARG A 138 -16.12 -9.54 3.64
N ALA A 139 -15.67 -8.79 4.65
CA ALA A 139 -16.44 -7.66 5.20
C ALA A 139 -16.59 -6.56 4.16
N ALA A 140 -15.53 -6.23 3.42
CA ALA A 140 -15.55 -5.27 2.32
C ALA A 140 -16.51 -5.69 1.21
N ALA A 141 -16.49 -6.96 0.78
CA ALA A 141 -17.40 -7.50 -0.22
C ALA A 141 -18.88 -7.53 0.23
N GLN A 142 -19.15 -7.40 1.51
CA GLN A 142 -20.49 -7.36 2.12
C GLN A 142 -20.91 -5.96 2.57
N GLU A 143 -20.08 -4.94 2.28
CA GLU A 143 -20.29 -3.54 2.71
C GLU A 143 -20.46 -3.40 4.24
N ARG A 144 -19.66 -4.19 4.99
CA ARG A 144 -19.73 -4.28 6.46
C ARG A 144 -18.45 -3.85 7.17
N LEU A 145 -17.64 -3.02 6.55
CA LEU A 145 -16.41 -2.52 7.17
C LEU A 145 -16.70 -1.55 8.32
N GLU A 146 -17.85 -0.90 8.33
CA GLU A 146 -18.28 -0.01 9.41
C GLU A 146 -18.23 -0.71 10.78
N ASP A 147 -18.54 -2.01 10.82
CA ASP A 147 -18.50 -2.83 12.05
C ASP A 147 -17.11 -2.82 12.75
N TYR A 148 -16.06 -2.39 12.04
CA TYR A 148 -14.66 -2.43 12.50
C TYR A 148 -14.04 -1.06 12.75
N PHE A 149 -14.57 0.02 12.17
CA PHE A 149 -13.98 1.36 12.32
C PHE A 149 -14.02 1.86 13.77
N ASP A 150 -15.07 1.53 14.52
CA ASP A 150 -15.20 1.91 15.93
C ASP A 150 -14.15 1.24 16.84
N GLN A 151 -13.45 0.22 16.33
CA GLN A 151 -12.44 -0.54 17.06
C GLN A 151 -11.02 -0.07 16.75
N LEU A 152 -10.85 0.91 15.86
CA LEU A 152 -9.54 1.42 15.50
C LEU A 152 -8.87 2.12 16.67
N ASN A 153 -7.58 1.81 16.87
CA ASN A 153 -6.76 2.51 17.84
C ASN A 153 -6.36 3.90 17.30
N PRO A 154 -6.72 5.01 17.98
CA PRO A 154 -6.38 6.36 17.51
C PRO A 154 -4.87 6.67 17.55
N PHE A 155 -4.06 5.84 18.20
CA PHE A 155 -2.61 6.04 18.36
C PHE A 155 -1.76 5.24 17.39
N GLY A 156 -2.37 4.49 16.46
CA GLY A 156 -1.69 3.68 15.47
C GLY A 156 -2.36 2.33 15.27
N TYR A 157 -1.83 1.53 14.36
CA TYR A 157 -2.37 0.21 14.04
C TYR A 157 -1.33 -0.89 14.33
N GLN A 158 -1.83 -2.09 14.57
CA GLN A 158 -0.99 -3.28 14.65
C GLN A 158 -0.72 -3.81 13.22
N PRO A 159 0.56 -3.98 12.81
CA PRO A 159 0.90 -4.54 11.50
C PRO A 159 0.31 -5.95 11.29
N PHE A 160 0.01 -6.26 10.03
CA PHE A 160 -0.54 -7.53 9.57
C PHE A 160 -1.89 -7.92 10.20
N THR A 161 -2.73 -6.90 10.49
CA THR A 161 -4.06 -7.06 11.07
C THR A 161 -5.13 -6.33 10.26
N MET A 162 -6.40 -6.45 10.75
CA MET A 162 -7.55 -5.69 10.23
C MET A 162 -7.33 -4.18 10.29
N GLU A 163 -6.71 -3.68 11.37
CA GLU A 163 -6.46 -2.24 11.56
C GLU A 163 -5.61 -1.66 10.44
N GLU A 164 -4.51 -2.34 10.07
CA GLU A 164 -3.66 -1.93 8.96
C GLU A 164 -4.43 -1.85 7.64
N LEU A 165 -5.26 -2.85 7.34
CA LEU A 165 -6.08 -2.88 6.12
C LEU A 165 -7.13 -1.75 6.07
N LEU A 166 -7.71 -1.41 7.22
CA LEU A 166 -8.64 -0.29 7.33
C LEU A 166 -7.93 1.06 7.17
N GLU A 167 -6.75 1.22 7.77
CA GLU A 167 -5.91 2.40 7.58
C GLU A 167 -5.56 2.62 6.11
N GLU A 168 -5.17 1.55 5.40
CA GLU A 168 -4.87 1.61 3.97
C GLU A 168 -6.10 2.05 3.15
N LEU A 169 -7.27 1.49 3.46
CA LEU A 169 -8.51 1.86 2.80
C LEU A 169 -8.84 3.35 3.03
N MET A 170 -8.68 3.84 4.25
CA MET A 170 -8.96 5.23 4.61
C MET A 170 -7.99 6.21 3.94
N LYS A 171 -6.69 5.90 3.95
CA LYS A 171 -5.67 6.77 3.36
C LYS A 171 -5.72 6.84 1.85
N SER A 172 -6.21 5.79 1.21
CA SER A 172 -6.19 5.63 -0.25
C SER A 172 -7.57 5.29 -0.82
N SER A 173 -8.64 5.86 -0.27
CA SER A 173 -10.02 5.60 -0.71
C SER A 173 -10.19 5.82 -2.21
N TYR A 174 -9.52 6.84 -2.79
CA TYR A 174 -9.53 7.14 -4.22
C TYR A 174 -9.15 5.92 -5.10
N LEU A 175 -8.22 5.08 -4.63
CA LEU A 175 -7.83 3.86 -5.35
C LEU A 175 -8.98 2.84 -5.34
N PHE A 176 -9.56 2.58 -4.17
CA PHE A 176 -10.59 1.55 -4.01
C PHE A 176 -11.94 2.00 -4.60
N ASP A 177 -12.25 3.28 -4.55
CA ASP A 177 -13.42 3.87 -5.21
C ASP A 177 -13.35 3.72 -6.74
N SER A 178 -12.14 3.66 -7.31
CA SER A 178 -11.93 3.43 -8.75
C SER A 178 -12.26 2.00 -9.20
N VAL A 179 -12.40 1.05 -8.26
CA VAL A 179 -12.60 -0.39 -8.53
C VAL A 179 -13.72 -0.99 -7.65
N PRO A 180 -14.98 -0.55 -7.80
CA PRO A 180 -16.06 -0.88 -6.86
C PRO A 180 -16.35 -2.38 -6.73
N TYR A 181 -16.01 -3.20 -7.73
CA TYR A 181 -16.22 -4.65 -7.70
C TYR A 181 -15.00 -5.48 -7.26
N PHE A 182 -13.87 -4.83 -6.98
CA PHE A 182 -12.63 -5.52 -6.62
C PHE A 182 -12.79 -6.42 -5.40
N PHE A 183 -13.37 -5.92 -4.31
CA PHE A 183 -13.53 -6.69 -3.07
C PHE A 183 -14.44 -7.91 -3.23
N ALA A 184 -15.53 -7.76 -4.00
CA ALA A 184 -16.41 -8.90 -4.31
C ALA A 184 -15.68 -9.97 -5.11
N TRP A 185 -14.90 -9.57 -6.12
CA TRP A 185 -14.06 -10.45 -6.91
C TRP A 185 -12.99 -11.14 -6.05
N ALA A 186 -12.21 -10.40 -5.28
CA ALA A 186 -11.13 -10.92 -4.43
C ALA A 186 -11.66 -11.94 -3.39
N ASN A 187 -12.81 -11.65 -2.77
CA ASN A 187 -13.45 -12.59 -1.87
C ASN A 187 -13.91 -13.88 -2.59
N SER A 188 -14.35 -13.79 -3.85
CA SER A 188 -14.73 -14.97 -4.64
C SER A 188 -13.54 -15.89 -4.93
N CYS A 189 -12.36 -15.31 -5.25
CA CYS A 189 -11.11 -16.06 -5.44
C CYS A 189 -10.74 -16.90 -4.21
N LEU A 190 -10.82 -16.31 -3.01
CA LEU A 190 -10.52 -17.00 -1.75
C LEU A 190 -11.52 -18.12 -1.42
N ARG A 191 -12.80 -17.94 -1.76
CA ARG A 191 -13.84 -19.00 -1.58
C ARG A 191 -13.60 -20.19 -2.50
N ALA A 192 -13.27 -19.95 -3.76
CA ALA A 192 -12.97 -21.00 -4.72
C ALA A 192 -11.80 -21.88 -4.25
N GLN A 193 -10.72 -21.26 -3.74
CA GLN A 193 -9.57 -21.98 -3.17
C GLN A 193 -9.92 -22.85 -1.97
N THR A 194 -10.74 -22.32 -1.05
CA THR A 194 -11.17 -23.08 0.14
C THR A 194 -11.98 -24.31 -0.26
N THR A 195 -12.82 -24.18 -1.27
CA THR A 195 -13.63 -25.29 -1.80
C THR A 195 -12.77 -26.34 -2.51
N ALA A 196 -11.77 -25.91 -3.30
CA ALA A 196 -10.83 -26.80 -3.97
C ALA A 196 -9.99 -27.61 -2.98
N LYS A 197 -9.46 -26.94 -1.93
CA LYS A 197 -8.71 -27.61 -0.85
C LYS A 197 -9.55 -28.64 -0.10
N LYS A 198 -10.81 -28.34 0.21
CA LYS A 198 -11.73 -29.30 0.86
C LYS A 198 -12.02 -30.52 -0.01
N LYS A 199 -12.22 -30.32 -1.32
CA LYS A 199 -12.43 -31.43 -2.28
C LYS A 199 -11.18 -32.32 -2.42
N ALA A 200 -9.99 -31.73 -2.44
CA ALA A 200 -8.72 -32.48 -2.50
C ALA A 200 -8.48 -33.30 -1.22
N ALA A 201 -8.71 -32.72 -0.04
CA ALA A 201 -8.58 -33.42 1.24
C ALA A 201 -9.61 -34.56 1.40
N GLY A 202 -10.84 -34.37 0.94
CA GLY A 202 -11.87 -35.41 0.94
C GLY A 202 -11.53 -36.61 0.05
N LYS A 203 -10.90 -36.37 -1.11
CA LYS A 203 -10.42 -37.46 -2.00
C LYS A 203 -9.25 -38.23 -1.40
N ALA A 204 -8.31 -37.54 -0.71
CA ALA A 204 -7.18 -38.22 -0.07
C ALA A 204 -7.59 -39.09 1.14
N GLY A 205 -8.64 -38.69 1.86
CA GLY A 205 -9.20 -39.50 2.97
C GLY A 205 -9.99 -40.71 2.53
N SER A 206 -10.57 -40.73 1.31
CA SER A 206 -11.32 -41.86 0.77
C SER A 206 -10.42 -42.99 0.26
N ASN A 207 -9.18 -42.68 -0.20
CA ASN A 207 -8.21 -43.68 -0.68
C ASN A 207 -7.41 -44.39 0.44
N LYS A 208 -7.60 -44.04 1.71
CA LYS A 208 -6.94 -44.71 2.85
C LYS A 208 -7.84 -45.77 3.53
N LYS A 209 -9.01 -46.07 2.98
CA LYS A 209 -9.97 -47.02 3.54
C LYS A 209 -10.26 -48.24 2.60
N LEU A 210 -9.26 -48.65 1.82
CA LEU A 210 -9.28 -49.91 1.07
C LEU A 210 -8.06 -50.73 1.44
#